data_082644145708e3b7b0981f54c94630d7
#
_entry.id   082644145708e3b7b0981f54c94630d7
#
_cell.length_a   1.000
_cell.length_b   1.000
_cell.length_c   1.000
_cell.angle_alpha   90.00
_cell.angle_beta   90.00
_cell.angle_gamma   90.00
#
_symmetry.space_group_name_H-M   'P 1'
#
loop_
_entity.id
_entity.type
_entity.pdbx_description
1 polymer ?
#
loop_
_entity_poly.entity_id
_entity_poly.type
_entity_poly.pdbx_seq_one_letter_code
_entity_poly.pdbx_strand_id
1 'polypeptide(L)'
;MKYICFWEFKPEDFDKMIEKYKQAMEGREKVPEKFPKILFGPYSLGGEWKGFTVYEDATPEQMTNLILHYTPEEKMKFVPIFEGAKFIEIYMKMKK
;
A
#
# COMPACT_ATOMS: atom_id res chain seq x y z
N MET A 1 8.65 -9.66 -1.95
CA MET A 1 9.13 -8.27 -2.07
C MET A 1 8.18 -7.32 -1.34
N LYS A 2 8.70 -6.36 -0.63
CA LYS A 2 7.89 -5.37 0.08
C LYS A 2 7.60 -4.19 -0.83
N TYR A 3 6.44 -3.58 -0.62
CA TYR A 3 6.03 -2.38 -1.35
C TYR A 3 5.57 -1.32 -0.38
N ILE A 4 5.93 -0.07 -0.65
CA ILE A 4 5.29 1.06 0.00
C ILE A 4 4.23 1.59 -0.97
N CYS A 5 3.03 1.81 -0.45
CA CYS A 5 1.93 2.39 -1.22
C CYS A 5 1.66 3.79 -0.70
N PHE A 6 1.87 4.77 -1.55
CA PHE A 6 1.46 6.14 -1.25
C PHE A 6 0.04 6.34 -1.74
N TRP A 7 -0.81 6.83 -0.87
CA TRP A 7 -2.21 7.06 -1.20
C TRP A 7 -2.61 8.49 -0.88
N GLU A 8 -3.54 9.01 -1.68
CA GLU A 8 -4.11 10.35 -1.47
C GLU A 8 -5.55 10.38 -1.96
N PHE A 9 -6.34 11.26 -1.38
CA PHE A 9 -7.72 11.47 -1.77
C PHE A 9 -8.13 12.91 -1.48
N LYS A 10 -9.26 13.33 -2.06
CA LYS A 10 -9.79 14.67 -1.84
C LYS A 10 -10.57 14.71 -0.52
N PRO A 11 -10.53 15.84 0.22
CA PRO A 11 -11.27 15.96 1.48
C PRO A 11 -12.76 15.66 1.36
N GLU A 12 -13.38 16.05 0.25
CA GLU A 12 -14.80 15.80 0.00
C GLU A 12 -15.15 14.33 -0.17
N ASP A 13 -14.18 13.46 -0.42
CA ASP A 13 -14.35 12.02 -0.57
C ASP A 13 -14.12 11.25 0.73
N PHE A 14 -13.88 11.93 1.84
CA PHE A 14 -13.46 11.31 3.08
C PHE A 14 -14.46 10.28 3.62
N ASP A 15 -15.75 10.61 3.62
CA ASP A 15 -16.77 9.68 4.11
C ASP A 15 -16.80 8.40 3.27
N LYS A 16 -16.67 8.54 1.96
CA LYS A 16 -16.61 7.40 1.05
C LYS A 16 -15.36 6.57 1.28
N MET A 17 -14.26 7.22 1.56
CA MET A 17 -13.00 6.55 1.87
C MET A 17 -13.09 5.72 3.14
N ILE A 18 -13.72 6.26 4.18
CA ILE A 18 -13.93 5.53 5.43
C ILE A 18 -14.73 4.26 5.18
N GLU A 19 -15.80 4.37 4.40
CA GLU A 19 -16.65 3.23 4.05
C GLU A 19 -15.85 2.15 3.33
N LYS A 20 -15.07 2.54 2.33
CA LYS A 20 -14.23 1.61 1.57
C LYS A 20 -13.13 0.98 2.43
N TYR A 21 -12.55 1.76 3.34
CA TYR A 21 -11.56 1.24 4.26
C TYR A 21 -12.14 0.15 5.15
N LYS A 22 -13.33 0.36 5.70
CA LYS A 22 -14.02 -0.65 6.51
C LYS A 22 -14.30 -1.91 5.71
N GLN A 23 -14.76 -1.76 4.47
CA GLN A 23 -15.01 -2.89 3.57
C GLN A 23 -13.73 -3.68 3.28
N ALA A 24 -12.61 -2.98 3.08
CA ALA A 24 -11.34 -3.65 2.84
C ALA A 24 -10.87 -4.43 4.06
N MET A 25 -11.04 -3.89 5.25
CA MET A 25 -10.66 -4.58 6.49
C MET A 25 -11.51 -5.84 6.70
N GLU A 26 -12.81 -5.76 6.45
CA GLU A 26 -13.69 -6.93 6.49
C GLU A 26 -13.29 -7.98 5.45
N GLY A 27 -12.95 -7.52 4.25
CA GLY A 27 -12.50 -8.39 3.17
C GLY A 27 -11.24 -9.16 3.54
N ARG A 28 -10.31 -8.51 4.25
CA ARG A 28 -9.07 -9.14 4.72
C ARG A 28 -9.35 -10.26 5.72
N GLU A 29 -10.36 -10.11 6.56
CA GLU A 29 -10.74 -11.13 7.52
C GLU A 29 -11.38 -12.34 6.82
N LYS A 30 -12.24 -12.09 5.83
CA LYS A 30 -13.00 -13.14 5.14
C LYS A 30 -12.17 -13.84 4.06
N VAL A 31 -11.39 -13.09 3.30
CA VAL A 31 -10.58 -13.62 2.17
C VAL A 31 -9.20 -12.98 2.26
N PRO A 32 -8.32 -13.48 3.16
CA PRO A 32 -7.02 -12.85 3.41
C PRO A 32 -6.15 -12.67 2.17
N GLU A 33 -6.25 -13.57 1.21
CA GLU A 33 -5.44 -13.55 -0.01
C GLU A 33 -5.92 -12.55 -1.07
N LYS A 34 -7.06 -11.90 -0.86
CA LYS A 34 -7.62 -10.96 -1.85
C LYS A 34 -6.81 -9.68 -1.95
N PHE A 35 -6.38 -9.16 -0.81
CA PHE A 35 -5.61 -7.92 -0.72
C PHE A 35 -4.20 -8.18 -0.19
N PRO A 36 -3.24 -7.27 -0.44
CA PRO A 36 -1.90 -7.43 0.11
C PRO A 36 -1.92 -7.38 1.63
N LYS A 37 -1.02 -8.14 2.24
CA LYS A 37 -0.88 -8.13 3.70
C LYS A 37 -0.24 -6.83 4.16
N ILE A 38 -0.86 -6.17 5.11
CA ILE A 38 -0.32 -4.94 5.70
C ILE A 38 0.83 -5.30 6.65
N LEU A 39 1.99 -4.74 6.38
CA LEU A 39 3.15 -4.88 7.27
C LEU A 39 3.24 -3.71 8.23
N PHE A 40 2.91 -2.50 7.75
CA PHE A 40 3.07 -1.27 8.52
C PHE A 40 2.09 -0.21 8.01
N GLY A 41 1.37 0.43 8.91
CA GLY A 41 0.41 1.46 8.55
C GLY A 41 -1.03 0.96 8.45
N PRO A 42 -1.94 1.75 7.88
CA PRO A 42 -1.70 3.04 7.21
C PRO A 42 -1.34 4.17 8.16
N TYR A 43 -0.51 5.08 7.68
CA TYR A 43 -0.17 6.30 8.40
C TYR A 43 -0.46 7.52 7.53
N SER A 44 -1.15 8.50 8.11
CA SER A 44 -1.38 9.78 7.44
C SER A 44 -0.17 10.68 7.61
N LEU A 45 0.13 11.43 6.56
CA LEU A 45 1.10 12.52 6.66
C LEU A 45 0.38 13.71 7.30
N GLY A 46 0.90 14.17 8.43
CA GLY A 46 0.23 15.16 9.25
C GLY A 46 -0.24 16.37 8.47
N GLY A 47 -1.52 16.72 8.64
CA GLY A 47 -2.12 17.89 8.02
C GLY A 47 -2.51 17.74 6.56
N GLU A 48 -2.30 16.55 5.96
CA GLU A 48 -2.61 16.32 4.55
C GLU A 48 -3.55 15.13 4.37
N TRP A 49 -4.26 15.14 3.23
CA TRP A 49 -5.20 14.07 2.88
C TRP A 49 -4.48 12.99 2.08
N LYS A 50 -3.36 12.56 2.59
CA LYS A 50 -2.53 11.52 1.99
C LYS A 50 -1.70 10.81 3.05
N GLY A 51 -1.16 9.68 2.68
CA GLY A 51 -0.32 8.90 3.58
C GLY A 51 0.33 7.74 2.87
N PHE A 52 0.72 6.74 3.66
CA PHE A 52 1.35 5.55 3.10
C PHE A 52 1.01 4.30 3.91
N THR A 53 1.15 3.16 3.25
CA THR A 53 1.03 1.84 3.86
C THR A 53 2.14 0.97 3.29
N VAL A 54 2.76 0.14 4.12
CA VAL A 54 3.75 -0.83 3.64
C VAL A 54 3.11 -2.20 3.60
N TYR A 55 3.25 -2.87 2.46
CA TYR A 55 2.69 -4.21 2.23
C TYR A 55 3.80 -5.23 2.04
N GLU A 56 3.54 -6.46 2.52
CA GLU A 56 4.45 -7.58 2.38
C GLU A 56 4.02 -8.47 1.23
N ASP A 57 4.97 -8.84 0.38
CA ASP A 57 4.78 -9.84 -0.69
C ASP A 57 3.52 -9.64 -1.54
N ALA A 58 3.20 -8.39 -1.87
CA ALA A 58 2.03 -8.09 -2.68
C ALA A 58 2.18 -8.63 -4.09
N THR A 59 1.18 -9.40 -4.54
CA THR A 59 1.13 -9.88 -5.92
C THR A 59 0.49 -8.82 -6.82
N PRO A 60 0.72 -8.88 -8.14
CA PRO A 60 0.03 -7.97 -9.06
C PRO A 60 -1.50 -8.03 -8.93
N GLU A 61 -2.06 -9.23 -8.73
CA GLU A 61 -3.50 -9.39 -8.53
C GLU A 61 -3.98 -8.70 -7.27
N GLN A 62 -3.28 -8.88 -6.15
CA GLN A 62 -3.64 -8.25 -4.89
C GLN A 62 -3.57 -6.73 -4.98
N MET A 63 -2.52 -6.19 -5.60
CA MET A 63 -2.38 -4.74 -5.80
C MET A 63 -3.51 -4.19 -6.68
N THR A 64 -3.85 -4.90 -7.74
CA THR A 64 -4.94 -4.53 -8.64
C THR A 64 -6.27 -4.53 -7.89
N ASN A 65 -6.54 -5.58 -7.10
CA ASN A 65 -7.75 -5.65 -6.31
C ASN A 65 -7.89 -4.45 -5.37
N LEU A 66 -6.79 -4.06 -4.75
CA LEU A 66 -6.80 -2.93 -3.83
C LEU A 66 -7.04 -1.60 -4.55
N ILE A 67 -6.36 -1.39 -5.68
CA ILE A 67 -6.53 -0.18 -6.49
C ILE A 67 -7.98 -0.06 -6.97
N LEU A 68 -8.53 -1.14 -7.50
CA LEU A 68 -9.92 -1.14 -8.00
C LEU A 68 -10.92 -0.90 -6.89
N HIS A 69 -10.67 -1.45 -5.70
CA HIS A 69 -11.56 -1.25 -4.56
C HIS A 69 -11.67 0.23 -4.19
N TYR A 70 -10.54 0.97 -4.23
CA TYR A 70 -10.50 2.37 -3.83
C TYR A 70 -10.70 3.37 -4.96
N THR A 71 -10.75 2.92 -6.20
CA THR A 71 -11.03 3.79 -7.35
C THR A 71 -12.52 4.15 -7.36
N PRO A 72 -12.89 5.39 -7.70
CA PRO A 72 -12.04 6.49 -8.14
C PRO A 72 -11.57 7.45 -7.04
N GLU A 73 -12.01 7.26 -5.80
CA GLU A 73 -11.78 8.23 -4.73
C GLU A 73 -10.33 8.34 -4.30
N GLU A 74 -9.57 7.25 -4.37
CA GLU A 74 -8.20 7.25 -3.88
C GLU A 74 -7.20 6.97 -4.98
N LYS A 75 -6.16 7.78 -5.02
CA LYS A 75 -4.99 7.54 -5.86
C LYS A 75 -3.99 6.71 -5.08
N MET A 76 -3.48 5.66 -5.70
CA MET A 76 -2.47 4.79 -5.08
C MET A 76 -1.26 4.65 -5.98
N LYS A 77 -0.08 4.68 -5.36
CA LYS A 77 1.18 4.42 -6.06
C LYS A 77 1.98 3.42 -5.28
N PHE A 78 2.18 2.24 -5.86
CA PHE A 78 3.00 1.18 -5.27
C PHE A 78 4.44 1.32 -5.74
N VAL A 79 5.37 1.33 -4.79
CA VAL A 79 6.81 1.41 -5.08
C VAL A 79 7.49 0.25 -4.35
N PRO A 80 8.23 -0.59 -5.08
CA PRO A 80 8.99 -1.66 -4.41
C PRO A 80 10.06 -1.04 -3.53
N ILE A 81 10.27 -1.63 -2.35
CA ILE A 81 11.28 -1.17 -1.42
C ILE A 81 12.25 -2.31 -1.11
N PHE A 82 13.51 -1.95 -0.92
CA PHE A 82 14.58 -2.89 -0.66
C PHE A 82 15.25 -2.55 0.66
N GLU A 83 15.68 -3.57 1.38
CA GLU A 83 16.48 -3.35 2.57
C GLU A 83 17.81 -2.68 2.20
N GLY A 84 18.20 -1.65 2.94
CA GLY A 84 19.44 -0.94 2.67
C GLY A 84 20.67 -1.83 2.70
N ALA A 85 20.71 -2.80 3.62
CA ALA A 85 21.82 -3.75 3.69
C ALA A 85 21.93 -4.60 2.41
N LYS A 86 20.78 -4.98 1.84
CA LYS A 86 20.75 -5.76 0.60
C LYS A 86 21.24 -4.94 -0.58
N PHE A 87 20.87 -3.67 -0.63
CA PHE A 87 21.33 -2.74 -1.64
C PHE A 87 22.86 -2.64 -1.61
N ILE A 88 23.43 -2.46 -0.43
CA ILE A 88 24.90 -2.36 -0.25
C ILE A 88 25.58 -3.66 -0.67
N GLU A 89 25.03 -4.80 -0.28
CA GLU A 89 25.57 -6.12 -0.64
C GLU A 89 25.67 -6.28 -2.16
N ILE A 90 24.60 -5.94 -2.87
CA ILE A 90 24.59 -6.02 -4.34
C ILE A 90 25.63 -5.08 -4.95
N TYR A 91 25.71 -3.85 -4.45
CA TYR A 91 26.71 -2.89 -4.92
C TYR A 91 28.12 -3.43 -4.75
N MET A 92 28.44 -3.98 -3.59
CA MET A 92 29.77 -4.50 -3.31
C MET A 92 30.14 -5.66 -4.24
N LYS A 93 29.19 -6.50 -4.60
CA LYS A 93 29.40 -7.59 -5.57
C LYS A 93 29.71 -7.05 -6.96
N MET A 94 29.07 -5.97 -7.36
CA MET A 94 29.26 -5.37 -8.67
C MET A 94 30.59 -4.62 -8.79
N LYS A 95 31.14 -4.20 -7.68
CA LYS A 95 32.34 -3.37 -7.64
C LYS A 95 33.63 -4.14 -7.90
N LYS A 96 33.62 -5.42 -7.94
CA LYS A 96 34.81 -6.26 -8.13
C LYS A 96 35.59 -5.91 -9.40
#